data_ace1aaf2e9d4cff57dfbb142dd3842d2
#
_entry.id   ace1aaf2e9d4cff57dfbb142dd3842d2
#
_cell.length_a   1.000
_cell.length_b   1.000
_cell.length_c   1.000
_cell.angle_alpha   90.00
_cell.angle_beta   90.00
_cell.angle_gamma   90.00
#
_symmetry.space_group_name_H-M   'P 1'
#
loop_
_entity.id
_entity.type
_entity.pdbx_description
1 polymer ?
#
loop_
_entity_poly.entity_id
_entity_poly.type
_entity_poly.pdbx_seq_one_letter_code
_entity_poly.pdbx_strand_id
1 'polypeptide(L)'
;LIKVVEEESSETEAGLVMRQSLPEGTTYDLSKATEITLTVAKKVTSVPMPSYIGSSLEFTKNNLIQIVGVKEANIEVVEVSTAPEGTAEETVVSQSPKPGEGVDLNTTRIKISIYKPKTTTTTNPSQGNPYRGETSPQIREPQTNQTTTTSENHNGEN
;
A
#
# COMPACT_ATOMS: atom_id res chain seq x y z
N LEU A 1 13.33 41.41 25.56
CA LEU A 1 13.57 40.02 25.22
C LEU A 1 12.62 39.65 24.08
N ILE A 2 13.14 39.06 22.97
CA ILE A 2 12.31 38.63 21.86
C ILE A 2 12.21 37.11 21.93
N LYS A 3 11.00 36.57 21.91
CA LYS A 3 10.68 35.17 21.82
C LYS A 3 10.06 34.88 20.43
N VAL A 4 10.55 33.92 19.73
CA VAL A 4 9.98 33.48 18.45
C VAL A 4 9.24 32.16 18.66
N VAL A 5 8.01 32.08 18.16
CA VAL A 5 7.17 30.88 18.17
C VAL A 5 6.80 30.60 16.71
N GLU A 6 6.99 29.38 16.26
CA GLU A 6 6.59 28.96 14.92
C GLU A 6 5.17 28.38 14.93
N GLU A 7 4.36 28.73 13.94
CA GLU A 7 3.00 28.22 13.74
C GLU A 7 2.78 27.88 12.26
N GLU A 8 2.24 26.71 11.98
CA GLU A 8 1.96 26.29 10.59
C GLU A 8 0.89 27.19 9.96
N SER A 9 1.15 27.67 8.75
CA SER A 9 0.22 28.51 7.99
C SER A 9 0.26 28.10 6.51
N SER A 10 -0.93 27.97 5.91
CA SER A 10 -1.11 27.83 4.47
C SER A 10 -1.31 29.16 3.77
N GLU A 11 -1.61 30.23 4.52
CA GLU A 11 -1.96 31.55 3.98
C GLU A 11 -0.76 32.51 4.01
N THR A 12 0.15 32.33 4.95
CA THR A 12 1.31 33.21 5.12
C THR A 12 2.58 32.45 4.72
N GLU A 13 3.42 33.09 3.94
CA GLU A 13 4.72 32.53 3.51
C GLU A 13 5.61 32.23 4.73
N ALA A 14 6.29 31.09 4.69
CA ALA A 14 7.16 30.65 5.77
C ALA A 14 8.26 31.66 6.06
N GLY A 15 8.48 31.97 7.34
CA GLY A 15 9.44 32.95 7.81
C GLY A 15 8.85 34.36 8.04
N LEU A 16 7.63 34.63 7.62
CA LEU A 16 6.97 35.90 7.87
C LEU A 16 6.29 35.92 9.23
N VAL A 17 6.29 37.08 9.87
CA VAL A 17 5.61 37.29 11.17
C VAL A 17 4.10 37.40 10.92
N MET A 18 3.33 36.52 11.54
CA MET A 18 1.86 36.51 11.44
C MET A 18 1.23 37.40 12.53
N ARG A 19 1.82 37.40 13.71
CA ARG A 19 1.33 38.19 14.85
C ARG A 19 2.42 38.45 15.87
N GLN A 20 2.20 39.46 16.67
CA GLN A 20 3.07 39.84 17.80
C GLN A 20 2.25 40.04 19.07
N SER A 21 2.88 39.82 20.24
CA SER A 21 2.21 39.94 21.55
C SER A 21 1.88 41.36 21.95
N LEU A 22 2.67 42.34 21.45
CA LEU A 22 2.40 43.77 21.68
C LEU A 22 1.82 44.36 20.38
N PRO A 23 0.64 44.97 20.41
CA PRO A 23 0.07 45.67 19.26
C PRO A 23 0.96 46.79 18.73
N GLU A 24 0.85 47.08 17.44
CA GLU A 24 1.51 48.23 16.83
C GLU A 24 1.16 49.53 17.56
N GLY A 25 2.16 50.41 17.73
CA GLY A 25 1.99 51.70 18.43
C GLY A 25 2.00 51.62 19.96
N THR A 26 2.13 50.39 20.53
CA THR A 26 2.24 50.26 21.99
C THR A 26 3.55 50.84 22.50
N THR A 27 3.45 51.77 23.46
CA THR A 27 4.63 52.27 24.16
C THR A 27 5.03 51.28 25.25
N TYR A 28 6.29 50.90 25.33
CA TYR A 28 6.81 50.05 26.37
C TYR A 28 8.05 50.64 27.03
N ASP A 29 8.24 50.31 28.31
CA ASP A 29 9.31 50.80 29.15
C ASP A 29 10.58 49.96 28.93
N LEU A 30 11.62 50.57 28.35
CA LEU A 30 12.91 49.93 28.09
C LEU A 30 13.67 49.54 29.37
N SER A 31 13.31 50.15 30.53
CA SER A 31 13.89 49.80 31.81
C SER A 31 13.34 48.49 32.40
N LYS A 32 12.24 48.00 31.88
CA LYS A 32 11.62 46.71 32.28
C LYS A 32 11.91 45.65 31.26
N ALA A 33 12.21 44.43 31.74
CA ALA A 33 12.39 43.27 30.88
C ALA A 33 11.04 42.80 30.31
N THR A 34 10.57 43.49 29.26
CA THR A 34 9.34 43.11 28.55
C THR A 34 9.66 42.04 27.50
N GLU A 35 9.02 40.92 27.59
CA GLU A 35 9.10 39.86 26.56
C GLU A 35 8.11 40.16 25.43
N ILE A 36 8.61 40.19 24.20
CA ILE A 36 7.82 40.32 22.99
C ILE A 36 7.82 38.96 22.30
N THR A 37 6.66 38.36 22.13
CA THR A 37 6.52 37.13 21.39
C THR A 37 6.13 37.42 19.94
N LEU A 38 6.91 36.93 18.99
CA LEU A 38 6.62 36.97 17.57
C LEU A 38 6.18 35.56 17.14
N THR A 39 5.01 35.47 16.51
CA THR A 39 4.55 34.22 15.89
C THR A 39 4.90 34.28 14.40
N VAL A 40 5.74 33.36 13.96
CA VAL A 40 6.27 33.29 12.60
C VAL A 40 5.63 32.11 11.86
N ALA A 41 5.23 32.35 10.61
CA ALA A 41 4.67 31.31 9.76
C ALA A 41 5.71 30.21 9.48
N LYS A 42 5.28 28.97 9.60
CA LYS A 42 6.01 27.79 9.19
C LYS A 42 5.25 27.09 8.08
N LYS A 43 5.97 26.52 7.12
CA LYS A 43 5.35 25.77 6.03
C LYS A 43 4.56 24.57 6.58
N VAL A 44 3.31 24.43 6.14
CA VAL A 44 2.51 23.24 6.43
C VAL A 44 3.19 22.04 5.77
N THR A 45 3.57 21.08 6.59
CA THR A 45 4.19 19.81 6.15
C THR A 45 3.30 18.61 6.46
N SER A 46 2.17 18.86 7.12
CA SER A 46 1.21 17.83 7.51
C SER A 46 0.05 17.77 6.53
N VAL A 47 -0.24 16.56 6.05
CA VAL A 47 -1.40 16.26 5.17
C VAL A 47 -2.22 15.14 5.79
N PRO A 48 -3.55 15.07 5.54
CA PRO A 48 -4.35 13.95 6.02
C PRO A 48 -3.95 12.65 5.30
N MET A 49 -3.82 11.57 6.06
CA MET A 49 -3.53 10.24 5.52
C MET A 49 -4.67 9.74 4.65
N PRO A 50 -4.44 9.42 3.36
CA PRO A 50 -5.46 8.77 2.53
C PRO A 50 -5.76 7.35 3.00
N SER A 51 -6.90 6.79 2.57
CA SER A 51 -7.23 5.39 2.81
C SER A 51 -6.69 4.52 1.69
N TYR A 52 -5.86 3.54 2.06
CA TYR A 52 -5.29 2.55 1.13
C TYR A 52 -5.77 1.13 1.39
N ILE A 53 -6.63 0.94 2.38
CA ILE A 53 -7.18 -0.39 2.69
C ILE A 53 -7.97 -0.92 1.48
N GLY A 54 -7.61 -2.11 1.01
CA GLY A 54 -8.16 -2.73 -0.19
C GLY A 54 -7.42 -2.39 -1.50
N SER A 55 -6.43 -1.49 -1.45
CA SER A 55 -5.58 -1.16 -2.61
C SER A 55 -4.39 -2.10 -2.72
N SER A 56 -3.80 -2.21 -3.92
CA SER A 56 -2.55 -2.94 -4.10
C SER A 56 -1.36 -2.20 -3.48
N LEU A 57 -0.31 -2.95 -3.10
CA LEU A 57 0.92 -2.38 -2.58
C LEU A 57 1.56 -1.39 -3.56
N GLU A 58 1.62 -1.76 -4.84
CA GLU A 58 2.22 -0.93 -5.88
C GLU A 58 1.51 0.43 -6.00
N PHE A 59 0.18 0.41 -6.12
CA PHE A 59 -0.62 1.65 -6.15
C PHE A 59 -0.37 2.50 -4.90
N THR A 60 -0.38 1.87 -3.72
CA THR A 60 -0.20 2.55 -2.43
C THR A 60 1.17 3.23 -2.35
N LYS A 61 2.25 2.54 -2.70
CA LYS A 61 3.60 3.11 -2.70
C LYS A 61 3.73 4.26 -3.69
N ASN A 62 3.25 4.07 -4.91
CA ASN A 62 3.30 5.12 -5.93
C ASN A 62 2.52 6.37 -5.50
N ASN A 63 1.34 6.21 -4.95
CA ASN A 63 0.52 7.32 -4.48
C ASN A 63 1.17 8.05 -3.30
N LEU A 64 1.66 7.32 -2.29
CA LEU A 64 2.36 7.89 -1.14
C LEU A 64 3.58 8.71 -1.55
N ILE A 65 4.38 8.22 -2.49
CA ILE A 65 5.62 8.87 -2.91
C ILE A 65 5.35 10.02 -3.89
N GLN A 66 4.56 9.76 -4.95
CA GLN A 66 4.41 10.70 -6.07
C GLN A 66 3.33 11.75 -5.84
N ILE A 67 2.26 11.41 -5.14
CA ILE A 67 1.10 12.29 -4.94
C ILE A 67 1.12 12.93 -3.56
N VAL A 68 1.28 12.13 -2.50
CA VAL A 68 1.30 12.65 -1.12
C VAL A 68 2.64 13.31 -0.80
N GLY A 69 3.74 12.83 -1.38
CA GLY A 69 5.08 13.39 -1.20
C GLY A 69 5.85 12.83 0.00
N VAL A 70 5.47 11.66 0.49
CA VAL A 70 6.17 10.98 1.59
C VAL A 70 7.49 10.40 1.06
N LYS A 71 8.54 10.51 1.86
CA LYS A 71 9.83 9.89 1.51
C LYS A 71 9.72 8.36 1.61
N GLU A 72 10.24 7.65 0.62
CA GLU A 72 10.21 6.17 0.61
C GLU A 72 10.81 5.55 1.88
N ALA A 73 11.87 6.14 2.42
CA ALA A 73 12.49 5.71 3.67
C ALA A 73 11.56 5.74 4.90
N ASN A 74 10.46 6.47 4.82
CA ASN A 74 9.46 6.55 5.87
C ASN A 74 8.31 5.55 5.69
N ILE A 75 8.33 4.75 4.63
CA ILE A 75 7.30 3.74 4.33
C ILE A 75 7.81 2.37 4.74
N GLU A 76 7.15 1.76 5.71
CA GLU A 76 7.41 0.40 6.18
C GLU A 76 6.31 -0.53 5.65
N VAL A 77 6.71 -1.59 4.95
CA VAL A 77 5.78 -2.63 4.48
C VAL A 77 5.92 -3.87 5.34
N VAL A 78 4.80 -4.38 5.85
CA VAL A 78 4.73 -5.57 6.69
C VAL A 78 3.84 -6.60 6.03
N GLU A 79 4.32 -7.82 5.89
CA GLU A 79 3.55 -8.94 5.36
C GLU A 79 2.76 -9.61 6.49
N VAL A 80 1.47 -9.84 6.27
CA VAL A 80 0.59 -10.56 7.18
C VAL A 80 -0.09 -11.72 6.46
N SER A 81 -0.20 -12.87 7.13
CA SER A 81 -0.79 -14.08 6.56
C SER A 81 -2.29 -14.21 6.81
N THR A 82 -2.90 -13.25 7.49
CA THR A 82 -4.32 -13.23 7.82
C THR A 82 -4.99 -12.04 7.14
N ALA A 83 -6.06 -12.30 6.41
CA ALA A 83 -6.87 -11.27 5.75
C ALA A 83 -8.32 -11.78 5.64
N PRO A 84 -9.31 -10.88 5.37
CA PRO A 84 -10.67 -11.28 5.01
C PRO A 84 -10.69 -12.25 3.83
N GLU A 85 -11.68 -13.12 3.80
CA GLU A 85 -11.85 -14.06 2.69
C GLU A 85 -11.97 -13.34 1.34
N GLY A 86 -11.31 -13.86 0.32
CA GLY A 86 -11.27 -13.26 -1.02
C GLY A 86 -10.26 -12.12 -1.19
N THR A 87 -9.44 -11.81 -0.17
CA THR A 87 -8.38 -10.81 -0.32
C THR A 87 -7.28 -11.32 -1.24
N ALA A 88 -6.96 -10.56 -2.28
CA ALA A 88 -5.86 -10.86 -3.18
C ALA A 88 -4.50 -10.66 -2.49
N GLU A 89 -3.48 -11.39 -2.94
CA GLU A 89 -2.09 -11.18 -2.48
C GLU A 89 -1.64 -9.74 -2.75
N GLU A 90 -0.78 -9.21 -1.88
CA GLU A 90 -0.26 -7.83 -1.91
C GLU A 90 -1.33 -6.72 -1.76
N THR A 91 -2.53 -7.07 -1.30
CA THR A 91 -3.56 -6.08 -0.94
C THR A 91 -3.30 -5.53 0.45
N VAL A 92 -3.44 -4.22 0.59
CA VAL A 92 -3.33 -3.53 1.89
C VAL A 92 -4.52 -3.91 2.78
N VAL A 93 -4.23 -4.50 3.92
CA VAL A 93 -5.24 -4.92 4.91
C VAL A 93 -5.29 -4.00 6.12
N SER A 94 -4.20 -3.29 6.40
CA SER A 94 -4.17 -2.25 7.43
C SER A 94 -3.09 -1.21 7.15
N GLN A 95 -3.26 -0.04 7.73
CA GLN A 95 -2.31 1.07 7.62
C GLN A 95 -2.20 1.82 8.96
N SER A 96 -1.07 2.45 9.17
CA SER A 96 -0.84 3.40 10.25
C SER A 96 0.07 4.52 9.72
N PRO A 97 -0.28 5.80 9.86
CA PRO A 97 -1.48 6.36 10.53
C PRO A 97 -2.81 5.92 9.89
N LYS A 98 -3.90 6.08 10.65
CA LYS A 98 -5.24 5.78 10.14
C LYS A 98 -5.66 6.79 9.07
N PRO A 99 -6.62 6.43 8.19
CA PRO A 99 -7.19 7.40 7.26
C PRO A 99 -7.69 8.66 7.98
N GLY A 100 -7.30 9.83 7.46
CA GLY A 100 -7.64 11.14 8.03
C GLY A 100 -6.71 11.65 9.14
N GLU A 101 -5.84 10.82 9.70
CA GLU A 101 -4.82 11.29 10.64
C GLU A 101 -3.77 12.15 9.94
N GLY A 102 -3.25 13.16 10.65
CA GLY A 102 -2.20 14.03 10.11
C GLY A 102 -0.88 13.30 9.92
N VAL A 103 -0.30 13.43 8.74
CA VAL A 103 0.99 12.87 8.36
C VAL A 103 1.95 14.01 8.07
N ASP A 104 3.03 14.13 8.86
CA ASP A 104 4.16 14.98 8.50
C ASP A 104 5.00 14.27 7.45
N LEU A 105 5.15 14.89 6.27
CA LEU A 105 5.81 14.31 5.10
C LEU A 105 7.30 13.98 5.33
N ASN A 106 7.92 14.61 6.32
CA ASN A 106 9.34 14.47 6.60
C ASN A 106 9.65 13.48 7.72
N THR A 107 8.75 13.38 8.71
CA THR A 107 9.04 12.70 9.99
C THR A 107 8.14 11.53 10.30
N THR A 108 6.90 11.51 9.79
CA THR A 108 5.95 10.44 10.11
C THR A 108 6.36 9.14 9.40
N ARG A 109 6.48 8.07 10.17
CA ARG A 109 6.62 6.72 9.63
C ARG A 109 5.26 6.16 9.29
N ILE A 110 5.12 5.66 8.07
CA ILE A 110 3.91 5.04 7.56
C ILE A 110 4.13 3.54 7.50
N LYS A 111 3.28 2.80 8.18
CA LYS A 111 3.28 1.35 8.16
C LYS A 111 2.11 0.85 7.32
N ILE A 112 2.41 0.04 6.31
CA ILE A 112 1.44 -0.59 5.42
C ILE A 112 1.51 -2.10 5.63
N SER A 113 0.42 -2.71 6.06
CA SER A 113 0.34 -4.18 6.18
C SER A 113 -0.35 -4.74 4.95
N ILE A 114 0.32 -5.66 4.28
CA ILE A 114 -0.19 -6.33 3.07
C ILE A 114 -0.45 -7.80 3.34
N TYR A 115 -1.46 -8.34 2.66
CA TYR A 115 -1.76 -9.75 2.72
C TYR A 115 -0.76 -10.55 1.87
N LYS A 116 -0.13 -11.54 2.50
CA LYS A 116 0.71 -12.52 1.82
C LYS A 116 0.42 -13.89 2.41
N PRO A 117 -0.28 -14.78 1.66
CA PRO A 117 -0.60 -16.11 2.14
C PRO A 117 0.69 -16.90 2.40
N LYS A 118 0.73 -17.64 3.51
CA LYS A 118 1.80 -18.63 3.70
C LYS A 118 1.60 -19.72 2.67
N THR A 119 2.52 -19.87 1.74
CA THR A 119 2.59 -21.06 0.88
C THR A 119 2.94 -22.26 1.77
N THR A 120 1.92 -23.00 2.19
CA THR A 120 2.13 -24.36 2.67
C THR A 120 2.47 -25.19 1.46
N THR A 121 3.76 -25.44 1.25
CA THR A 121 4.18 -26.52 0.34
C THR A 121 3.65 -27.80 0.95
N THR A 122 2.48 -28.25 0.51
CA THR A 122 2.00 -29.60 0.77
C THR A 122 2.92 -30.52 -0.03
N THR A 123 3.99 -30.93 0.61
CA THR A 123 4.74 -32.10 0.15
C THR A 123 3.77 -33.26 0.28
N ASN A 124 3.14 -33.61 -0.82
CA ASN A 124 2.35 -34.82 -0.93
C ASN A 124 3.33 -35.98 -0.69
N PRO A 125 3.27 -36.72 0.43
CA PRO A 125 4.07 -37.91 0.57
C PRO A 125 3.55 -38.88 -0.48
N SER A 126 4.37 -39.12 -1.50
CA SER A 126 4.21 -40.19 -2.47
C SER A 126 3.79 -41.46 -1.70
N GLN A 127 2.54 -41.84 -1.84
CA GLN A 127 2.10 -43.14 -1.39
C GLN A 127 2.87 -44.18 -2.21
N GLY A 128 3.84 -44.78 -1.54
CA GLY A 128 4.48 -45.95 -2.04
C GLY A 128 3.42 -47.02 -2.33
N ASN A 129 3.38 -47.45 -3.57
CA ASN A 129 2.57 -48.57 -4.02
C ASN A 129 3.15 -49.87 -3.46
N PRO A 130 2.50 -50.60 -2.54
CA PRO A 130 2.98 -51.88 -2.05
C PRO A 130 2.33 -53.05 -2.80
N TYR A 131 2.38 -53.08 -4.11
CA TYR A 131 2.07 -54.31 -4.84
C TYR A 131 3.10 -54.55 -5.94
N ARG A 132 4.16 -55.25 -5.56
CA ARG A 132 4.99 -56.06 -6.41
C ARG A 132 4.47 -57.47 -6.31
N GLY A 133 3.91 -57.98 -7.40
CA GLY A 133 3.49 -59.37 -7.54
C GLY A 133 3.37 -59.70 -9.00
N GLU A 134 4.35 -60.43 -9.46
CA GLU A 134 4.50 -61.16 -10.70
C GLU A 134 3.17 -61.66 -11.32
N THR A 135 3.03 -61.57 -12.63
CA THR A 135 3.17 -62.66 -13.62
C THR A 135 2.61 -62.19 -14.97
N SER A 136 3.48 -62.20 -15.96
CA SER A 136 3.09 -62.37 -17.36
C SER A 136 2.52 -63.76 -17.59
N PRO A 137 1.61 -64.01 -18.54
CA PRO A 137 2.02 -64.21 -19.90
C PRO A 137 1.08 -63.72 -21.03
N GLN A 138 1.73 -63.38 -22.08
CA GLN A 138 1.43 -63.49 -23.50
C GLN A 138 0.01 -63.96 -23.93
N ILE A 139 -0.53 -63.34 -24.97
CA ILE A 139 -0.93 -63.96 -26.24
C ILE A 139 -2.08 -63.22 -26.93
N ARG A 140 -1.76 -62.79 -28.15
CA ARG A 140 -2.55 -62.64 -29.35
C ARG A 140 -3.42 -61.45 -29.63
N GLU A 141 -2.93 -60.69 -30.61
CA GLU A 141 -3.74 -60.14 -31.69
C GLU A 141 -4.48 -61.23 -32.46
N PRO A 142 -5.59 -60.97 -33.16
CA PRO A 142 -5.51 -60.41 -34.49
C PRO A 142 -6.62 -59.44 -34.90
N GLN A 143 -6.25 -58.41 -35.62
CA GLN A 143 -6.63 -58.12 -37.03
C GLN A 143 -8.12 -58.01 -37.42
N THR A 144 -8.33 -56.88 -38.16
CA THR A 144 -9.29 -56.66 -39.25
C THR A 144 -10.67 -56.16 -38.80
N ASN A 145 -11.23 -55.08 -39.32
CA ASN A 145 -11.46 -54.85 -40.76
C ASN A 145 -11.89 -53.41 -41.02
N GLN A 146 -11.50 -52.89 -42.11
CA GLN A 146 -11.98 -51.75 -42.88
C GLN A 146 -13.51 -51.72 -43.01
N THR A 147 -14.07 -50.52 -43.14
CA THR A 147 -14.87 -50.19 -44.32
C THR A 147 -15.20 -48.72 -44.35
N THR A 148 -14.63 -48.03 -45.27
CA THR A 148 -15.08 -46.99 -46.19
C THR A 148 -16.60 -46.74 -46.27
N THR A 149 -16.98 -45.49 -46.43
CA THR A 149 -17.74 -44.84 -47.51
C THR A 149 -18.19 -43.49 -47.07
N THR A 150 -17.72 -42.42 -47.65
CA THR A 150 -18.09 -41.71 -48.87
C THR A 150 -19.32 -40.84 -48.77
N SER A 151 -19.07 -39.57 -49.03
CA SER A 151 -19.91 -38.58 -49.77
C SER A 151 -21.27 -38.20 -49.17
N GLU A 152 -21.75 -37.02 -49.26
CA GLU A 152 -21.73 -35.95 -50.25
C GLU A 152 -22.39 -34.71 -49.62
N ASN A 153 -21.79 -33.59 -49.82
CA ASN A 153 -22.27 -32.42 -50.52
C ASN A 153 -23.79 -32.18 -50.55
N HIS A 154 -24.27 -31.04 -50.05
CA HIS A 154 -25.13 -30.16 -50.86
C HIS A 154 -25.26 -28.77 -50.29
N ASN A 155 -24.96 -27.87 -51.15
CA ASN A 155 -25.28 -26.48 -51.37
C ASN A 155 -26.71 -26.05 -51.02
N GLY A 156 -26.86 -24.75 -50.83
CA GLY A 156 -28.06 -23.98 -51.20
C GLY A 156 -28.42 -22.93 -50.18
N GLU A 157 -27.96 -21.73 -50.37
CA GLU A 157 -28.67 -20.51 -50.77
C GLU A 157 -30.11 -20.34 -50.22
N ASN A 158 -30.28 -19.33 -49.37
CA ASN A 158 -31.09 -18.11 -49.68
C ASN A 158 -30.91 -17.13 -48.54
#